data_4e104f605f6a4b5a45dd920427a9ab95
#
_entry.id   4e104f605f6a4b5a45dd920427a9ab95
#
_cell.length_a   1.000
_cell.length_b   1.000
_cell.length_c   1.000
_cell.angle_alpha   90.00
_cell.angle_beta   90.00
_cell.angle_gamma   90.00
#
_symmetry.space_group_name_H-M   'P 1'
#
loop_
_entity.id
_entity.type
_entity.pdbx_description
1 polymer ?
#
loop_
_entity_poly.entity_id
_entity_poly.type
_entity_poly.pdbx_seq_one_letter_code
_entity_poly.pdbx_strand_id
1 'polypeptide(L)'
;MESNDRRALHEAAAWHVKLRGTAVTPSLQQAWTDWHEADPAHQRAWLRVQSVTAQLSHLPAPLARQALGRRSDPNRRSAVRAVALGLGSGATAWLAWKGAPLEHWQAAHRTATGERRDLTLPDGSLVALDTATSVDVAFDDRQRLLRLYRGRILVATGPDALGRPFSVQTPQGHVLALGTRFTVHVADDGLCHVNVQEKAVRLQPLDSEATPTELQAGQHAAFSASAAQPPASADPFAASWHEGGLIALDMPLGQLIDALARYRPGYLGCTPEVAGLRVSGAFPVDDTDRALAALVSRFPLQLSTRTRYWVQVQARSGGD
;
A
#
# COMPACT_ATOMS: atom_id res chain seq x y z
N MET A 1 -0.75 26.49 -4.51
CA MET A 1 -1.98 26.03 -3.78
C MET A 1 -1.82 26.45 -2.36
N GLU A 2 -2.71 27.29 -1.86
CA GLU A 2 -2.64 27.84 -0.51
C GLU A 2 -2.80 26.73 0.55
N SER A 3 -2.28 26.95 1.75
CA SER A 3 -2.34 25.95 2.84
C SER A 3 -3.77 25.51 3.17
N ASN A 4 -4.74 26.42 2.99
CA ASN A 4 -6.17 26.19 3.19
C ASN A 4 -6.76 25.22 2.16
N ASP A 5 -6.41 25.33 0.87
CA ASP A 5 -6.89 24.43 -0.18
C ASP A 5 -6.38 22.99 0.02
N ARG A 6 -5.16 22.85 0.54
CA ARG A 6 -4.56 21.56 0.84
C ARG A 6 -5.27 20.87 2.00
N ARG A 7 -5.60 21.64 3.04
CA ARG A 7 -6.34 21.17 4.20
C ARG A 7 -7.76 20.75 3.79
N ALA A 8 -8.48 21.59 3.04
CA ALA A 8 -9.81 21.28 2.53
C ALA A 8 -9.82 19.99 1.70
N LEU A 9 -8.76 19.73 0.90
CA LEU A 9 -8.65 18.53 0.09
C LEU A 9 -8.47 17.26 0.93
N HIS A 10 -7.67 17.33 2.01
CA HIS A 10 -7.54 16.23 2.96
C HIS A 10 -8.84 15.95 3.72
N GLU A 11 -9.54 16.99 4.14
CA GLU A 11 -10.83 16.85 4.81
C GLU A 11 -11.90 16.25 3.88
N ALA A 12 -11.95 16.70 2.62
CA ALA A 12 -12.83 16.11 1.58
C ALA A 12 -12.55 14.63 1.36
N ALA A 13 -11.27 14.25 1.30
CA ALA A 13 -10.85 12.86 1.16
C ALA A 13 -11.28 12.01 2.37
N ALA A 14 -11.10 12.53 3.59
CA ALA A 14 -11.55 11.86 4.81
C ALA A 14 -13.08 11.67 4.84
N TRP A 15 -13.85 12.67 4.43
CA TRP A 15 -15.30 12.57 4.28
C TRP A 15 -15.71 11.52 3.24
N HIS A 16 -15.00 11.46 2.11
CA HIS A 16 -15.28 10.47 1.07
C HIS A 16 -15.12 9.03 1.58
N VAL A 17 -14.08 8.75 2.37
CA VAL A 17 -13.85 7.43 2.98
C VAL A 17 -14.92 7.13 4.04
N LYS A 18 -15.25 8.10 4.92
CA LYS A 18 -16.28 7.92 5.95
C LYS A 18 -17.65 7.57 5.35
N LEU A 19 -18.03 8.25 4.26
CA LEU A 19 -19.32 8.00 3.61
C LEU A 19 -19.38 6.68 2.83
N ARG A 20 -18.24 6.07 2.50
CA ARG A 20 -18.17 4.75 1.83
C ARG A 20 -18.00 3.59 2.80
N GLY A 21 -17.30 3.79 3.93
CA GLY A 21 -16.88 2.73 4.83
C GLY A 21 -17.88 2.37 5.93
N THR A 22 -18.84 3.25 6.25
CA THR A 22 -19.77 3.09 7.38
C THR A 22 -21.21 3.20 6.90
N ALA A 23 -22.15 2.51 7.56
CA ALA A 23 -23.58 2.77 7.32
C ALA A 23 -23.86 4.26 7.54
N VAL A 24 -24.29 4.96 6.49
CA VAL A 24 -24.54 6.40 6.52
C VAL A 24 -25.68 6.67 7.48
N THR A 25 -25.37 7.22 8.65
CA THR A 25 -26.37 7.66 9.63
C THR A 25 -26.84 9.08 9.31
N PRO A 26 -28.08 9.46 9.68
CA PRO A 26 -28.54 10.85 9.49
C PRO A 26 -27.62 11.90 10.12
N SER A 27 -27.04 11.60 11.29
CA SER A 27 -26.07 12.47 11.97
C SER A 27 -24.76 12.63 11.19
N LEU A 28 -24.26 11.56 10.56
CA LEU A 28 -23.07 11.62 9.71
C LEU A 28 -23.33 12.45 8.45
N GLN A 29 -24.51 12.30 7.88
CA GLN A 29 -24.92 13.06 6.69
C GLN A 29 -25.08 14.56 7.00
N GLN A 30 -25.66 14.89 8.16
CA GLN A 30 -25.77 16.28 8.60
C GLN A 30 -24.38 16.90 8.82
N ALA A 31 -23.48 16.21 9.52
CA ALA A 31 -22.12 16.69 9.76
C ALA A 31 -21.32 16.89 8.45
N TRP A 32 -21.54 16.04 7.44
CA TRP A 32 -20.95 16.24 6.12
C TRP A 32 -21.55 17.48 5.42
N THR A 33 -22.87 17.69 5.48
CA THR A 33 -23.53 18.86 4.89
C THR A 33 -23.00 20.13 5.52
N ASP A 34 -22.94 20.19 6.86
CA ASP A 34 -22.41 21.35 7.60
C ASP A 34 -20.96 21.67 7.19
N TRP A 35 -20.11 20.65 7.07
CA TRP A 35 -18.75 20.83 6.58
C TRP A 35 -18.71 21.30 5.13
N HIS A 36 -19.50 20.70 4.24
CA HIS A 36 -19.53 21.00 2.80
C HIS A 36 -19.99 22.43 2.52
N GLU A 37 -20.93 22.96 3.31
CA GLU A 37 -21.49 24.29 3.16
C GLU A 37 -20.69 25.39 3.88
N ALA A 38 -19.79 25.01 4.80
CA ALA A 38 -19.04 25.95 5.63
C ALA A 38 -18.04 26.82 4.83
N ASP A 39 -17.48 26.33 3.72
CA ASP A 39 -16.47 27.05 2.93
C ASP A 39 -16.54 26.63 1.44
N PRO A 40 -16.53 27.57 0.48
CA PRO A 40 -16.42 27.25 -0.94
C PRO A 40 -15.18 26.40 -1.29
N ALA A 41 -14.09 26.46 -0.50
CA ALA A 41 -12.92 25.59 -0.66
C ALA A 41 -13.28 24.12 -0.41
N HIS A 42 -14.16 23.83 0.54
CA HIS A 42 -14.63 22.46 0.82
C HIS A 42 -15.42 21.91 -0.37
N GLN A 43 -16.28 22.69 -1.00
CA GLN A 43 -17.05 22.30 -2.19
C GLN A 43 -16.12 21.97 -3.37
N ARG A 44 -15.12 22.86 -3.63
CA ARG A 44 -14.13 22.60 -4.69
C ARG A 44 -13.31 21.37 -4.42
N ALA A 45 -12.89 21.18 -3.17
CA ALA A 45 -12.13 20.01 -2.74
C ALA A 45 -12.95 18.72 -2.88
N TRP A 46 -14.23 18.74 -2.50
CA TRP A 46 -15.16 17.63 -2.64
C TRP A 46 -15.34 17.20 -4.10
N LEU A 47 -15.61 18.14 -5.00
CA LEU A 47 -15.71 17.88 -6.44
C LEU A 47 -14.43 17.27 -7.01
N ARG A 48 -13.26 17.74 -6.55
CA ARG A 48 -11.97 17.21 -6.99
C ARG A 48 -11.77 15.77 -6.51
N VAL A 49 -12.10 15.45 -5.27
CA VAL A 49 -12.05 14.08 -4.74
C VAL A 49 -13.00 13.16 -5.52
N GLN A 50 -14.25 13.60 -5.77
CA GLN A 50 -15.21 12.82 -6.56
C GLN A 50 -14.72 12.57 -7.98
N SER A 51 -14.13 13.56 -8.66
CA SER A 51 -13.61 13.41 -10.02
C SER A 51 -12.47 12.41 -10.11
N VAL A 52 -11.58 12.40 -9.10
CA VAL A 52 -10.47 11.45 -9.01
C VAL A 52 -10.97 10.03 -8.76
N THR A 53 -11.92 9.87 -7.83
CA THR A 53 -12.44 8.55 -7.48
C THR A 53 -13.38 7.97 -8.57
N ALA A 54 -14.12 8.81 -9.30
CA ALA A 54 -14.92 8.38 -10.45
C ALA A 54 -14.06 7.78 -11.58
N GLN A 55 -12.79 8.20 -11.71
CA GLN A 55 -11.86 7.63 -12.70
C GLN A 55 -11.51 6.16 -12.38
N LEU A 56 -11.53 5.74 -11.11
CA LEU A 56 -11.37 4.34 -10.72
C LEU A 56 -12.59 3.48 -11.07
N SER A 57 -13.78 4.02 -10.90
CA SER A 57 -15.05 3.29 -11.16
C SER A 57 -15.23 2.93 -12.65
N HIS A 58 -14.57 3.64 -13.55
CA HIS A 58 -14.58 3.38 -14.99
C HIS A 58 -13.46 2.43 -15.47
N LEU A 59 -12.66 1.87 -14.57
CA LEU A 59 -11.67 0.85 -14.92
C LEU A 59 -12.41 -0.49 -15.10
N PRO A 60 -12.51 -1.05 -16.32
CA PRO A 60 -13.26 -2.31 -16.53
C PRO A 60 -12.53 -3.46 -15.84
N ALA A 61 -13.26 -4.19 -15.00
CA ALA A 61 -12.83 -5.38 -14.26
C ALA A 61 -12.57 -6.67 -15.08
N PRO A 62 -12.74 -6.77 -16.42
CA PRO A 62 -12.70 -8.07 -17.08
C PRO A 62 -11.37 -8.53 -17.67
N LEU A 63 -10.24 -7.86 -17.47
CA LEU A 63 -8.95 -8.29 -18.09
C LEU A 63 -8.16 -9.32 -17.26
N ALA A 64 -8.55 -9.61 -16.03
CA ALA A 64 -7.87 -10.59 -15.17
C ALA A 64 -8.00 -12.05 -15.64
N ARG A 65 -8.91 -12.38 -16.55
CA ARG A 65 -9.14 -13.77 -17.03
C ARG A 65 -8.37 -14.13 -18.30
N GLN A 66 -7.84 -13.19 -19.06
CA GLN A 66 -7.10 -13.50 -20.29
C GLN A 66 -5.60 -13.75 -20.09
N ALA A 67 -5.02 -13.37 -18.94
CA ALA A 67 -3.59 -13.60 -18.67
C ALA A 67 -3.25 -15.04 -18.26
N LEU A 68 -4.23 -15.87 -17.95
CA LEU A 68 -4.03 -17.28 -17.53
C LEU A 68 -3.85 -18.27 -18.69
N GLY A 69 -3.86 -17.83 -19.95
CA GLY A 69 -3.85 -18.67 -21.16
C GLY A 69 -2.50 -18.86 -21.86
N ARG A 70 -1.38 -18.33 -21.36
CA ARG A 70 -0.08 -18.54 -22.02
C ARG A 70 0.63 -19.77 -21.47
N ARG A 71 0.54 -20.87 -22.22
CA ARG A 71 1.33 -22.08 -22.06
C ARG A 71 2.82 -21.76 -22.04
N SER A 72 3.50 -22.18 -20.99
CA SER A 72 4.95 -22.14 -20.87
C SER A 72 5.59 -23.16 -21.80
N ASP A 73 6.43 -22.71 -22.70
CA ASP A 73 7.23 -23.52 -23.61
C ASP A 73 8.31 -24.29 -22.80
N PRO A 74 8.37 -25.65 -22.86
CA PRO A 74 9.26 -26.45 -22.03
C PRO A 74 10.75 -26.37 -22.43
N ASN A 75 11.12 -25.74 -23.54
CA ASN A 75 12.48 -25.79 -24.09
C ASN A 75 13.46 -24.75 -23.50
N ARG A 76 13.03 -23.88 -22.58
CA ARG A 76 13.92 -22.92 -21.89
C ARG A 76 14.62 -23.45 -20.65
N ARG A 77 14.24 -24.63 -20.17
CA ARG A 77 14.81 -25.22 -18.94
C ARG A 77 16.22 -25.81 -19.10
N SER A 78 16.65 -26.13 -20.31
CA SER A 78 17.99 -26.66 -20.58
C SER A 78 19.09 -25.63 -20.66
N ALA A 79 18.80 -24.40 -21.12
CA ALA A 79 19.77 -23.32 -21.23
C ALA A 79 20.16 -22.68 -19.87
N VAL A 80 19.21 -22.67 -18.91
CA VAL A 80 19.46 -22.10 -17.57
C VAL A 80 20.29 -23.03 -16.69
N ARG A 81 20.26 -24.36 -16.93
CA ARG A 81 21.05 -25.34 -16.18
C ARG A 81 22.55 -25.32 -16.53
N ALA A 82 22.92 -24.89 -17.72
CA ALA A 82 24.31 -24.87 -18.17
C ALA A 82 25.12 -23.68 -17.61
N VAL A 83 24.46 -22.57 -17.26
CA VAL A 83 25.11 -21.37 -16.68
C VAL A 83 25.30 -21.49 -15.16
N ALA A 84 24.49 -22.30 -14.49
CA ALA A 84 24.55 -22.48 -13.04
C ALA A 84 25.72 -23.36 -12.53
N LEU A 85 26.43 -24.05 -13.44
CA LEU A 85 27.53 -24.96 -13.09
C LEU A 85 28.93 -24.38 -13.30
N GLY A 86 29.06 -23.12 -13.74
CA GLY A 86 30.33 -22.54 -14.20
C GLY A 86 31.04 -21.54 -13.28
N LEU A 87 30.46 -21.08 -12.19
CA LEU A 87 31.12 -20.10 -11.32
C LEU A 87 31.12 -20.55 -9.87
N GLY A 88 32.19 -21.25 -9.53
CA GLY A 88 32.53 -21.61 -8.14
C GLY A 88 32.73 -20.39 -7.28
N SER A 89 31.99 -20.30 -6.20
CA SER A 89 32.44 -19.73 -4.93
C SER A 89 31.41 -20.02 -3.84
N GLY A 90 31.60 -21.10 -3.10
CA GLY A 90 30.84 -21.45 -1.90
C GLY A 90 30.86 -20.40 -0.80
N ALA A 91 31.77 -19.41 -0.85
CA ALA A 91 31.87 -18.34 0.13
C ALA A 91 30.81 -17.23 -0.05
N THR A 92 30.46 -16.86 -1.27
CA THR A 92 29.42 -15.86 -1.53
C THR A 92 28.02 -16.40 -1.29
N ALA A 93 27.77 -17.67 -1.58
CA ALA A 93 26.51 -18.34 -1.27
C ALA A 93 26.31 -18.48 0.26
N TRP A 94 27.39 -18.71 1.02
CA TRP A 94 27.33 -18.84 2.48
C TRP A 94 27.10 -17.48 3.20
N LEU A 95 27.66 -16.38 2.68
CA LEU A 95 27.40 -15.03 3.16
C LEU A 95 25.98 -14.53 2.82
N ALA A 96 25.48 -14.85 1.64
CA ALA A 96 24.09 -14.56 1.25
C ALA A 96 23.09 -15.38 2.08
N TRP A 97 23.44 -16.60 2.47
CA TRP A 97 22.59 -17.47 3.29
C TRP A 97 22.49 -17.00 4.75
N LYS A 98 23.53 -16.41 5.32
CA LYS A 98 23.49 -15.88 6.69
C LYS A 98 22.71 -14.58 6.85
N GLY A 99 22.42 -13.87 5.76
CA GLY A 99 21.74 -12.56 5.78
C GLY A 99 20.30 -12.54 5.31
N ALA A 100 19.82 -13.62 4.71
CA ALA A 100 18.41 -13.66 4.24
C ALA A 100 17.56 -14.36 5.30
N PRO A 101 16.58 -13.68 5.93
CA PRO A 101 15.63 -14.34 6.82
C PRO A 101 14.82 -15.35 5.99
N LEU A 102 15.11 -16.63 6.13
CA LEU A 102 14.46 -17.74 5.40
C LEU A 102 12.97 -17.83 5.72
N GLU A 103 12.54 -17.23 6.81
CA GLU A 103 11.15 -17.27 7.31
C GLU A 103 10.13 -16.73 6.30
N HIS A 104 10.46 -15.66 5.56
CA HIS A 104 9.54 -15.11 4.56
C HIS A 104 9.37 -16.02 3.32
N TRP A 105 10.32 -16.93 3.07
CA TRP A 105 10.24 -17.91 1.97
C TRP A 105 9.33 -19.09 2.31
N GLN A 106 9.10 -19.35 3.60
CA GLN A 106 8.29 -20.44 4.12
C GLN A 106 6.87 -20.00 4.49
N ALA A 107 6.55 -18.70 4.43
CA ALA A 107 5.24 -18.17 4.78
C ALA A 107 4.12 -18.87 4.00
N ALA A 108 3.05 -19.26 4.71
CA ALA A 108 1.91 -20.01 4.16
C ALA A 108 1.11 -19.20 3.12
N HIS A 109 1.05 -17.87 3.30
CA HIS A 109 0.35 -16.98 2.37
C HIS A 109 1.32 -15.96 1.79
N ARG A 110 1.43 -15.96 0.46
CA ARG A 110 2.34 -15.10 -0.28
C ARG A 110 1.70 -14.56 -1.53
N THR A 111 2.08 -13.33 -1.89
CA THR A 111 1.76 -12.71 -3.17
C THR A 111 3.04 -12.42 -3.95
N ALA A 112 3.00 -12.60 -5.27
CA ALA A 112 4.05 -12.17 -6.17
C ALA A 112 4.01 -10.65 -6.41
N THR A 113 5.03 -10.11 -7.10
CA THR A 113 5.01 -8.72 -7.57
C THR A 113 3.82 -8.48 -8.49
N GLY A 114 2.99 -7.48 -8.19
CA GLY A 114 1.75 -7.15 -8.89
C GLY A 114 0.55 -8.01 -8.49
N GLU A 115 0.73 -9.08 -7.71
CA GLU A 115 -0.37 -9.92 -7.23
C GLU A 115 -0.98 -9.31 -5.95
N ARG A 116 -2.31 -9.37 -5.84
CA ARG A 116 -3.08 -9.06 -4.63
C ARG A 116 -4.00 -10.23 -4.32
N ARG A 117 -4.28 -10.47 -3.04
CA ARG A 117 -5.12 -11.59 -2.61
C ARG A 117 -5.89 -11.25 -1.35
N ASP A 118 -7.15 -11.63 -1.30
CA ASP A 118 -7.98 -11.55 -0.12
C ASP A 118 -8.04 -12.89 0.61
N LEU A 119 -7.98 -12.85 1.92
CA LEU A 119 -8.11 -14.00 2.82
C LEU A 119 -9.23 -13.72 3.81
N THR A 120 -10.09 -14.74 4.01
CA THR A 120 -11.00 -14.78 5.16
C THR A 120 -10.40 -15.69 6.20
N LEU A 121 -10.18 -15.18 7.39
CA LEU A 121 -9.59 -15.91 8.51
C LEU A 121 -10.64 -16.75 9.24
N PRO A 122 -10.21 -17.73 10.07
CA PRO A 122 -11.14 -18.62 10.78
C PRO A 122 -12.14 -17.93 11.71
N ASP A 123 -11.84 -16.72 12.19
CA ASP A 123 -12.70 -15.88 13.04
C ASP A 123 -13.61 -14.93 12.22
N GLY A 124 -13.60 -15.05 10.89
CA GLY A 124 -14.33 -14.14 9.99
C GLY A 124 -13.64 -12.81 9.73
N SER A 125 -12.46 -12.55 10.29
CA SER A 125 -11.65 -11.37 9.94
C SER A 125 -11.23 -11.43 8.47
N LEU A 126 -11.16 -10.25 7.82
CA LEU A 126 -10.73 -10.13 6.44
C LEU A 126 -9.33 -9.54 6.38
N VAL A 127 -8.47 -10.13 5.56
CA VAL A 127 -7.10 -9.68 5.32
C VAL A 127 -6.84 -9.60 3.84
N ALA A 128 -6.60 -8.39 3.31
CA ALA A 128 -6.13 -8.22 1.96
C ALA A 128 -4.60 -8.13 1.96
N LEU A 129 -3.97 -8.95 1.14
CA LEU A 129 -2.53 -8.97 0.89
C LEU A 129 -2.23 -8.13 -0.35
N ASP A 130 -1.34 -7.17 -0.21
CA ASP A 130 -0.82 -6.37 -1.31
C ASP A 130 0.30 -7.10 -2.07
N THR A 131 0.85 -6.47 -3.09
CA THR A 131 1.98 -6.94 -3.88
C THR A 131 3.16 -7.36 -2.99
N ALA A 132 3.85 -8.45 -3.37
CA ALA A 132 5.10 -8.93 -2.75
C ALA A 132 5.01 -9.09 -1.22
N THR A 133 3.87 -9.55 -0.70
CA THR A 133 3.59 -9.74 0.73
C THR A 133 3.82 -11.18 1.15
N SER A 134 4.29 -11.39 2.39
CA SER A 134 4.46 -12.70 3.00
C SER A 134 3.94 -12.67 4.43
N VAL A 135 2.94 -13.52 4.75
CA VAL A 135 2.25 -13.54 6.04
C VAL A 135 1.89 -14.98 6.45
N ASP A 136 1.98 -15.27 7.73
CA ASP A 136 1.45 -16.47 8.36
C ASP A 136 0.27 -16.16 9.27
N VAL A 137 -0.66 -17.11 9.35
CA VAL A 137 -1.79 -17.10 10.29
C VAL A 137 -1.47 -18.08 11.41
N ALA A 138 -1.32 -17.58 12.63
CA ALA A 138 -0.99 -18.37 13.82
C ALA A 138 -2.04 -18.12 14.91
N PHE A 139 -3.28 -18.60 14.68
CA PHE A 139 -4.38 -18.55 15.63
C PHE A 139 -4.33 -19.75 16.55
N ASP A 140 -4.52 -19.49 17.84
CA ASP A 140 -4.63 -20.52 18.87
C ASP A 140 -5.76 -20.18 19.86
N ASP A 141 -5.87 -20.93 20.96
CA ASP A 141 -6.93 -20.73 21.97
C ASP A 141 -6.76 -19.43 22.78
N ARG A 142 -5.61 -18.75 22.68
CA ARG A 142 -5.27 -17.57 23.49
C ARG A 142 -5.19 -16.28 22.67
N GLN A 143 -4.84 -16.39 21.37
CA GLN A 143 -4.58 -15.23 20.53
C GLN A 143 -4.93 -15.48 19.06
N ARG A 144 -5.14 -14.39 18.34
CA ARG A 144 -5.30 -14.33 16.90
C ARG A 144 -4.11 -13.59 16.33
N LEU A 145 -3.02 -14.31 15.98
CA LEU A 145 -1.76 -13.72 15.56
C LEU A 145 -1.58 -13.83 14.04
N LEU A 146 -1.27 -12.72 13.38
CA LEU A 146 -0.68 -12.68 12.05
C LEU A 146 0.81 -12.37 12.17
N ARG A 147 1.67 -13.10 11.45
CA ARG A 147 3.10 -12.79 11.33
C ARG A 147 3.37 -12.22 9.94
N LEU A 148 3.53 -10.90 9.86
CA LEU A 148 3.86 -10.20 8.63
C LEU A 148 5.37 -10.05 8.50
N TYR A 149 5.98 -10.79 7.59
CA TYR A 149 7.44 -10.76 7.37
C TYR A 149 7.86 -9.62 6.45
N ARG A 150 7.07 -9.34 5.41
CA ARG A 150 7.31 -8.26 4.44
C ARG A 150 6.04 -7.89 3.70
N GLY A 151 6.06 -6.72 3.07
CA GLY A 151 4.95 -6.24 2.25
C GLY A 151 3.88 -5.53 3.07
N ARG A 152 2.66 -5.49 2.57
CA ARG A 152 1.57 -4.69 3.14
C ARG A 152 0.30 -5.50 3.19
N ILE A 153 -0.42 -5.38 4.31
CA ILE A 153 -1.75 -5.96 4.52
C ILE A 153 -2.75 -4.88 4.93
N LEU A 154 -4.00 -5.09 4.54
CA LEU A 154 -5.16 -4.40 5.10
C LEU A 154 -5.94 -5.42 5.91
N VAL A 155 -6.19 -5.11 7.19
CA VAL A 155 -6.91 -5.99 8.12
C VAL A 155 -8.21 -5.32 8.51
N ALA A 156 -9.30 -6.08 8.43
CA ALA A 156 -10.58 -5.74 9.07
C ALA A 156 -10.92 -6.86 10.05
N THR A 157 -10.80 -6.59 11.36
CA THR A 157 -11.00 -7.61 12.39
C THR A 157 -12.46 -7.92 12.59
N GLY A 158 -12.80 -9.22 12.60
CA GLY A 158 -14.10 -9.73 13.00
C GLY A 158 -14.28 -9.75 14.53
N PRO A 159 -15.53 -9.87 15.02
CA PRO A 159 -15.80 -10.12 16.41
C PRO A 159 -15.26 -11.50 16.82
N ASP A 160 -14.80 -11.62 18.06
CA ASP A 160 -14.33 -12.91 18.61
C ASP A 160 -15.13 -13.29 19.84
N ALA A 161 -15.82 -14.42 19.78
CA ALA A 161 -16.65 -14.90 20.88
C ALA A 161 -15.83 -15.26 22.15
N LEU A 162 -14.54 -15.57 21.98
CA LEU A 162 -13.62 -15.90 23.07
C LEU A 162 -12.88 -14.67 23.61
N GLY A 163 -13.06 -13.48 23.01
CA GLY A 163 -12.38 -12.26 23.43
C GLY A 163 -10.86 -12.30 23.24
N ARG A 164 -10.34 -13.17 22.37
CA ARG A 164 -8.90 -13.30 22.13
C ARG A 164 -8.35 -12.05 21.45
N PRO A 165 -7.20 -11.51 21.89
CA PRO A 165 -6.58 -10.37 21.22
C PRO A 165 -6.20 -10.71 19.78
N PHE A 166 -6.39 -9.75 18.85
CA PHE A 166 -5.90 -9.83 17.49
C PHE A 166 -4.63 -8.99 17.38
N SER A 167 -3.54 -9.57 16.89
CA SER A 167 -2.28 -8.86 16.73
C SER A 167 -1.59 -9.20 15.42
N VAL A 168 -0.82 -8.22 14.90
CA VAL A 168 0.10 -8.40 13.78
C VAL A 168 1.52 -8.25 14.33
N GLN A 169 2.30 -9.32 14.26
CA GLN A 169 3.73 -9.34 14.55
C GLN A 169 4.50 -8.98 13.29
N THR A 170 5.46 -8.09 13.43
CA THR A 170 6.39 -7.67 12.37
C THR A 170 7.83 -7.77 12.88
N PRO A 171 8.86 -7.68 12.02
CA PRO A 171 10.25 -7.59 12.47
C PRO A 171 10.55 -6.41 13.40
N GLN A 172 9.73 -5.35 13.34
CA GLN A 172 9.88 -4.14 14.16
C GLN A 172 9.13 -4.24 15.51
N GLY A 173 8.18 -5.15 15.67
CA GLY A 173 7.38 -5.28 16.89
C GLY A 173 5.96 -5.73 16.63
N HIS A 174 5.04 -5.37 17.53
CA HIS A 174 3.64 -5.82 17.51
C HIS A 174 2.67 -4.66 17.28
N VAL A 175 1.61 -4.94 16.51
CA VAL A 175 0.45 -4.07 16.31
C VAL A 175 -0.77 -4.79 16.89
N LEU A 176 -1.28 -4.34 18.04
CA LEU A 176 -2.47 -4.89 18.69
C LEU A 176 -3.71 -4.17 18.17
N ALA A 177 -4.64 -4.92 17.62
CA ALA A 177 -5.91 -4.40 17.11
C ALA A 177 -6.96 -4.28 18.21
N LEU A 178 -7.64 -3.13 18.28
CA LEU A 178 -8.72 -2.88 19.23
C LEU A 178 -10.09 -2.93 18.54
N GLY A 179 -10.30 -3.98 17.67
CA GLY A 179 -11.53 -4.18 16.91
C GLY A 179 -11.63 -3.21 15.72
N THR A 180 -10.69 -3.20 14.79
CA THR A 180 -10.36 -2.08 13.91
C THR A 180 -10.21 -2.50 12.43
N ARG A 181 -10.22 -1.48 11.54
CA ARG A 181 -9.75 -1.58 10.16
C ARG A 181 -8.47 -0.75 10.01
N PHE A 182 -7.37 -1.39 9.60
CA PHE A 182 -6.05 -0.76 9.53
C PHE A 182 -5.14 -1.44 8.51
N THR A 183 -4.13 -0.72 8.06
CA THR A 183 -3.05 -1.26 7.23
C THR A 183 -1.77 -1.39 8.03
N VAL A 184 -1.00 -2.43 7.74
CA VAL A 184 0.36 -2.63 8.24
C VAL A 184 1.27 -2.85 7.04
N HIS A 185 2.35 -2.10 6.96
CA HIS A 185 3.32 -2.16 5.87
C HIS A 185 4.73 -2.27 6.42
N VAL A 186 5.34 -3.42 6.27
CA VAL A 186 6.78 -3.64 6.51
C VAL A 186 7.52 -3.16 5.26
N ALA A 187 8.09 -1.97 5.33
CA ALA A 187 8.75 -1.32 4.21
C ALA A 187 10.25 -1.66 4.12
N ASP A 188 10.84 -1.40 2.95
CA ASP A 188 12.28 -1.67 2.71
C ASP A 188 13.18 -0.61 3.38
N ASP A 189 12.61 0.46 3.95
CA ASP A 189 13.31 1.48 4.75
C ASP A 189 13.63 1.04 6.19
N GLY A 190 13.25 -0.20 6.56
CA GLY A 190 13.45 -0.75 7.89
C GLY A 190 12.38 -0.37 8.90
N LEU A 191 11.35 0.36 8.50
CA LEU A 191 10.23 0.78 9.33
C LEU A 191 8.98 -0.06 9.07
N CYS A 192 8.12 -0.12 10.07
CA CYS A 192 6.76 -0.61 9.94
C CYS A 192 5.79 0.57 9.99
N HIS A 193 5.05 0.79 8.91
CA HIS A 193 4.06 1.86 8.79
C HIS A 193 2.67 1.31 9.10
N VAL A 194 1.94 1.99 9.98
CA VAL A 194 0.58 1.62 10.36
C VAL A 194 -0.35 2.80 10.14
N ASN A 195 -1.48 2.54 9.47
CA ASN A 195 -2.51 3.53 9.19
C ASN A 195 -3.84 2.97 9.68
N VAL A 196 -4.56 3.73 10.52
CA VAL A 196 -5.83 3.32 11.13
C VAL A 196 -6.99 4.00 10.42
N GLN A 197 -7.91 3.20 9.90
CA GLN A 197 -9.12 3.68 9.24
C GLN A 197 -10.31 3.76 10.20
N GLU A 198 -10.43 2.77 11.11
CA GLU A 198 -11.54 2.69 12.05
C GLU A 198 -11.02 2.31 13.44
N LYS A 199 -11.61 2.86 14.49
CA LYS A 199 -11.29 2.65 15.91
C LYS A 199 -9.80 2.90 16.23
N ALA A 200 -9.07 1.94 16.81
CA ALA A 200 -7.72 2.15 17.30
C ALA A 200 -6.83 0.90 17.19
N VAL A 201 -5.53 1.13 17.14
CA VAL A 201 -4.50 0.10 17.31
C VAL A 201 -3.46 0.57 18.32
N ARG A 202 -2.73 -0.38 18.93
CA ARG A 202 -1.61 -0.10 19.83
C ARG A 202 -0.32 -0.66 19.22
N LEU A 203 0.67 0.21 19.05
CA LEU A 203 2.01 -0.13 18.57
C LEU A 203 2.92 -0.45 19.74
N GLN A 204 3.65 -1.54 19.66
CA GLN A 204 4.65 -1.94 20.64
C GLN A 204 5.94 -2.33 19.91
N PRO A 205 6.95 -1.46 19.86
CA PRO A 205 8.28 -1.78 19.33
C PRO A 205 8.89 -2.98 20.04
N LEU A 206 9.72 -3.76 19.33
CA LEU A 206 10.28 -5.02 19.82
C LEU A 206 11.21 -4.82 21.02
N ASP A 207 12.11 -3.83 20.94
CA ASP A 207 13.20 -3.61 21.89
C ASP A 207 12.89 -2.47 22.90
N SER A 208 11.64 -1.97 22.88
CA SER A 208 11.28 -0.79 23.67
C SER A 208 10.66 -1.16 25.00
N GLU A 209 11.24 -0.64 26.09
CA GLU A 209 10.59 -0.58 27.41
C GLU A 209 9.62 0.62 27.52
N ALA A 210 9.54 1.45 26.49
CA ALA A 210 8.69 2.62 26.45
C ALA A 210 7.19 2.27 26.43
N THR A 211 6.37 3.21 26.87
CA THR A 211 4.91 3.10 26.83
C THR A 211 4.43 2.86 25.39
N PRO A 212 3.58 1.85 25.14
CA PRO A 212 3.02 1.60 23.83
C PRO A 212 2.31 2.83 23.26
N THR A 213 2.47 3.09 21.96
CA THR A 213 1.82 4.20 21.26
C THR A 213 0.48 3.76 20.71
N GLU A 214 -0.60 4.49 21.05
CA GLU A 214 -1.94 4.23 20.53
C GLU A 214 -2.24 5.15 19.34
N LEU A 215 -2.75 4.57 18.26
CA LEU A 215 -3.23 5.28 17.06
C LEU A 215 -4.74 5.17 16.99
N GLN A 216 -5.39 6.31 16.81
CA GLN A 216 -6.83 6.42 16.59
C GLN A 216 -7.18 6.43 15.10
N ALA A 217 -8.45 6.26 14.76
CA ALA A 217 -8.95 6.39 13.40
C ALA A 217 -8.51 7.72 12.76
N GLY A 218 -8.02 7.68 11.53
CA GLY A 218 -7.47 8.83 10.82
C GLY A 218 -6.04 9.19 11.20
N GLN A 219 -5.35 8.33 11.97
CA GLN A 219 -3.95 8.51 12.32
C GLN A 219 -3.06 7.45 11.68
N HIS A 220 -1.81 7.81 11.47
CA HIS A 220 -0.73 6.90 11.08
C HIS A 220 0.52 7.16 11.93
N ALA A 221 1.35 6.15 12.05
CA ALA A 221 2.73 6.28 12.53
C ALA A 221 3.61 5.21 11.88
N ALA A 222 4.91 5.50 11.83
CA ALA A 222 5.92 4.51 11.55
C ALA A 222 6.66 4.14 12.83
N PHE A 223 7.13 2.90 12.94
CA PHE A 223 7.96 2.47 14.07
C PHE A 223 9.08 1.54 13.63
N SER A 224 10.20 1.64 14.31
CA SER A 224 11.34 0.71 14.25
C SER A 224 11.27 -0.31 15.38
N ALA A 225 12.26 -1.20 15.48
CA ALA A 225 12.38 -2.11 16.62
C ALA A 225 12.53 -1.38 17.96
N SER A 226 13.07 -0.16 17.96
CA SER A 226 13.42 0.58 19.19
C SER A 226 12.46 1.72 19.54
N ALA A 227 11.72 2.28 18.59
CA ALA A 227 10.85 3.44 18.86
C ALA A 227 9.71 3.58 17.85
N ALA A 228 8.60 4.13 18.30
CA ALA A 228 7.49 4.60 17.46
C ALA A 228 7.58 6.13 17.25
N GLN A 229 7.30 6.57 16.03
CA GLN A 229 7.14 7.98 15.71
C GLN A 229 5.83 8.52 16.31
N PRO A 230 5.75 9.82 16.61
CA PRO A 230 4.52 10.45 17.03
C PRO A 230 3.39 10.22 16.00
N PRO A 231 2.13 10.02 16.45
CA PRO A 231 0.99 9.91 15.55
C PRO A 231 0.83 11.17 14.68
N ALA A 232 0.57 10.98 13.40
CA ALA A 232 0.29 12.05 12.43
C ALA A 232 -1.00 11.75 11.66
N SER A 233 -1.55 12.74 10.94
CA SER A 233 -2.74 12.55 10.11
C SER A 233 -2.48 11.53 9.01
N ALA A 234 -3.34 10.53 8.92
CA ALA A 234 -3.26 9.49 7.92
C ALA A 234 -3.63 10.00 6.51
N ASP A 235 -3.04 9.41 5.48
CA ASP A 235 -3.57 9.50 4.13
C ASP A 235 -4.90 8.71 4.07
N PRO A 236 -6.05 9.36 3.80
CA PRO A 236 -7.35 8.69 3.72
C PRO A 236 -7.40 7.60 2.64
N PHE A 237 -6.52 7.69 1.64
CA PHE A 237 -6.45 6.74 0.52
C PHE A 237 -5.32 5.72 0.64
N ALA A 238 -4.68 5.61 1.80
CA ALA A 238 -3.59 4.65 2.03
C ALA A 238 -3.95 3.18 1.73
N ALA A 239 -5.25 2.84 1.73
CA ALA A 239 -5.77 1.51 1.40
C ALA A 239 -6.41 1.41 -0.01
N SER A 240 -6.36 2.46 -0.85
CA SER A 240 -6.97 2.46 -2.19
C SER A 240 -6.41 1.38 -3.12
N TRP A 241 -5.20 0.91 -2.86
CA TRP A 241 -4.59 -0.21 -3.57
C TRP A 241 -5.45 -1.49 -3.53
N HIS A 242 -6.20 -1.71 -2.45
CA HIS A 242 -7.10 -2.85 -2.33
C HIS A 242 -8.22 -2.83 -3.39
N GLU A 243 -8.66 -1.64 -3.77
CA GLU A 243 -9.67 -1.41 -4.82
C GLU A 243 -9.06 -1.37 -6.25
N GLY A 244 -7.75 -1.62 -6.40
CA GLY A 244 -7.09 -1.69 -7.71
C GLY A 244 -6.40 -0.41 -8.15
N GLY A 245 -6.28 0.60 -7.29
CA GLY A 245 -5.65 1.86 -7.67
C GLY A 245 -4.93 2.57 -6.54
N LEU A 246 -4.01 3.44 -6.91
CA LEU A 246 -3.42 4.43 -6.02
C LEU A 246 -4.10 5.78 -6.27
N ILE A 247 -4.63 6.39 -5.23
CA ILE A 247 -5.20 7.73 -5.29
C ILE A 247 -4.15 8.71 -4.76
N ALA A 248 -3.69 9.60 -5.63
CA ALA A 248 -2.78 10.67 -5.29
C ALA A 248 -3.57 11.99 -5.19
N LEU A 249 -3.37 12.74 -4.12
CA LEU A 249 -3.89 14.10 -3.96
C LEU A 249 -2.74 15.03 -3.58
N ASP A 250 -2.34 15.90 -4.52
CA ASP A 250 -1.20 16.80 -4.35
C ASP A 250 0.09 16.07 -3.90
N MET A 251 0.26 14.84 -4.40
CA MET A 251 1.38 13.96 -4.05
C MET A 251 2.62 14.31 -4.89
N PRO A 252 3.84 14.33 -4.33
CA PRO A 252 5.05 14.40 -5.13
C PRO A 252 5.14 13.23 -6.11
N LEU A 253 5.52 13.51 -7.36
CA LEU A 253 5.66 12.48 -8.40
C LEU A 253 6.61 11.36 -7.97
N GLY A 254 7.71 11.68 -7.29
CA GLY A 254 8.64 10.68 -6.77
C GLY A 254 7.94 9.65 -5.88
N GLN A 255 7.11 10.09 -4.94
CA GLN A 255 6.36 9.21 -4.06
C GLN A 255 5.35 8.32 -4.82
N LEU A 256 4.67 8.87 -5.82
CA LEU A 256 3.77 8.08 -6.67
C LEU A 256 4.53 7.03 -7.47
N ILE A 257 5.69 7.40 -8.04
CA ILE A 257 6.54 6.49 -8.81
C ILE A 257 7.07 5.36 -7.93
N ASP A 258 7.53 5.65 -6.71
CA ASP A 258 7.98 4.63 -5.74
C ASP A 258 6.82 3.69 -5.36
N ALA A 259 5.62 4.23 -5.17
CA ALA A 259 4.43 3.43 -4.89
C ALA A 259 4.06 2.51 -6.07
N LEU A 260 4.11 3.01 -7.33
CA LEU A 260 3.84 2.22 -8.54
C LEU A 260 4.94 1.18 -8.81
N ALA A 261 6.20 1.48 -8.46
CA ALA A 261 7.34 0.57 -8.65
C ALA A 261 7.13 -0.76 -7.91
N ARG A 262 6.42 -0.77 -6.81
CA ARG A 262 6.10 -1.99 -6.06
C ARG A 262 5.28 -3.01 -6.86
N TYR A 263 4.52 -2.57 -7.87
CA TYR A 263 3.57 -3.42 -8.63
C TYR A 263 4.13 -3.94 -9.94
N ARG A 264 5.37 -3.62 -10.29
CA ARG A 264 6.00 -4.12 -11.52
C ARG A 264 7.37 -4.72 -11.28
N PRO A 265 7.77 -5.74 -12.02
CA PRO A 265 9.14 -6.25 -11.97
C PRO A 265 10.10 -5.26 -12.64
N GLY A 266 11.31 -5.15 -12.08
CA GLY A 266 12.36 -4.30 -12.62
C GLY A 266 12.43 -2.93 -11.95
N TYR A 267 13.07 -1.98 -12.61
CA TYR A 267 13.27 -0.62 -12.12
C TYR A 267 12.23 0.33 -12.71
N LEU A 268 11.58 1.07 -11.85
CA LEU A 268 10.78 2.25 -12.19
C LEU A 268 11.22 3.40 -11.27
N GLY A 269 11.63 4.51 -11.86
CA GLY A 269 12.06 5.69 -11.11
C GLY A 269 11.73 6.97 -11.85
N CYS A 270 12.05 8.12 -11.25
CA CYS A 270 11.98 9.43 -11.90
C CYS A 270 13.28 10.19 -11.70
N THR A 271 13.54 11.17 -12.56
CA THR A 271 14.70 12.05 -12.38
C THR A 271 14.43 13.08 -11.27
N PRO A 272 15.47 13.58 -10.57
CA PRO A 272 15.32 14.54 -9.47
C PRO A 272 14.54 15.80 -9.87
N GLU A 273 14.67 16.24 -11.14
CA GLU A 273 14.04 17.46 -11.65
C GLU A 273 12.51 17.38 -11.64
N VAL A 274 11.94 16.17 -11.78
CA VAL A 274 10.48 15.98 -11.83
C VAL A 274 9.94 15.35 -10.54
N ALA A 275 10.79 14.84 -9.66
CA ALA A 275 10.38 14.14 -8.44
C ALA A 275 9.46 14.99 -7.53
N GLY A 276 9.68 16.32 -7.50
CA GLY A 276 8.88 17.26 -6.73
C GLY A 276 7.57 17.71 -7.39
N LEU A 277 7.32 17.34 -8.67
CA LEU A 277 6.09 17.71 -9.38
C LEU A 277 4.86 17.16 -8.63
N ARG A 278 3.89 18.04 -8.35
CA ARG A 278 2.67 17.68 -7.64
C ARG A 278 1.65 17.08 -8.59
N VAL A 279 1.20 15.88 -8.29
CA VAL A 279 0.25 15.13 -9.12
C VAL A 279 -1.01 14.81 -8.34
N SER A 280 -2.15 14.82 -9.03
CA SER A 280 -3.43 14.37 -8.49
C SER A 280 -4.11 13.49 -9.53
N GLY A 281 -4.61 12.34 -9.10
CA GLY A 281 -5.26 11.39 -9.99
C GLY A 281 -5.44 10.02 -9.32
N ALA A 282 -6.14 9.14 -10.04
CA ALA A 282 -6.26 7.73 -9.70
C ALA A 282 -5.44 6.91 -10.71
N PHE A 283 -4.55 6.07 -10.21
CA PHE A 283 -3.57 5.33 -10.99
C PHE A 283 -3.76 3.83 -10.78
N PRO A 284 -4.09 3.04 -11.82
CA PRO A 284 -4.31 1.61 -11.70
C PRO A 284 -3.00 0.91 -11.30
N VAL A 285 -3.09 0.00 -10.30
CA VAL A 285 -1.94 -0.81 -9.87
C VAL A 285 -1.83 -2.12 -10.65
N ASP A 286 -2.92 -2.59 -11.26
CA ASP A 286 -2.95 -3.81 -12.07
C ASP A 286 -2.34 -3.58 -13.47
N ASP A 287 -2.24 -2.32 -13.90
CA ASP A 287 -1.66 -1.91 -15.18
C ASP A 287 -0.83 -0.64 -14.98
N THR A 288 0.41 -0.84 -14.54
CA THR A 288 1.35 0.27 -14.28
C THR A 288 1.73 1.02 -15.56
N ASP A 289 1.71 0.37 -16.74
CA ASP A 289 2.01 1.04 -18.01
C ASP A 289 0.89 2.03 -18.39
N ARG A 290 -0.36 1.66 -18.11
CA ARG A 290 -1.51 2.57 -18.24
C ARG A 290 -1.43 3.75 -17.25
N ALA A 291 -1.02 3.49 -16.01
CA ALA A 291 -0.79 4.56 -15.03
C ALA A 291 0.28 5.55 -15.51
N LEU A 292 1.41 5.06 -16.04
CA LEU A 292 2.49 5.88 -16.60
C LEU A 292 2.04 6.65 -17.86
N ALA A 293 1.27 6.02 -18.75
CA ALA A 293 0.71 6.69 -19.93
C ALA A 293 -0.22 7.86 -19.54
N ALA A 294 -1.03 7.68 -18.49
CA ALA A 294 -1.89 8.74 -17.95
C ALA A 294 -1.07 9.93 -17.41
N LEU A 295 0.07 9.67 -16.73
CA LEU A 295 0.99 10.71 -16.27
C LEU A 295 1.58 11.51 -17.45
N VAL A 296 2.12 10.83 -18.45
CA VAL A 296 2.74 11.49 -19.63
C VAL A 296 1.72 12.27 -20.45
N SER A 297 0.47 11.85 -20.50
CA SER A 297 -0.58 12.56 -21.23
C SER A 297 -1.03 13.86 -20.56
N ARG A 298 -0.90 13.97 -19.24
CA ARG A 298 -1.41 15.11 -18.44
C ARG A 298 -0.33 16.08 -17.96
N PHE A 299 0.91 15.63 -17.90
CA PHE A 299 2.04 16.41 -17.40
C PHE A 299 3.14 16.51 -18.45
N PRO A 300 4.02 17.53 -18.40
CA PRO A 300 5.14 17.68 -19.33
C PRO A 300 6.24 16.65 -19.04
N LEU A 301 5.88 15.38 -19.12
CA LEU A 301 6.72 14.23 -18.80
C LEU A 301 6.93 13.37 -20.06
N GLN A 302 8.00 12.59 -20.06
CA GLN A 302 8.26 11.52 -21.02
C GLN A 302 8.85 10.30 -20.33
N LEU A 303 8.69 9.12 -20.94
CA LEU A 303 9.28 7.88 -20.47
C LEU A 303 10.56 7.59 -21.24
N SER A 304 11.66 7.38 -20.51
CA SER A 304 12.89 6.79 -21.04
C SER A 304 12.91 5.31 -20.71
N THR A 305 12.89 4.46 -21.73
CA THR A 305 12.85 3.01 -21.58
C THR A 305 14.11 2.39 -22.18
N ARG A 306 14.97 1.78 -21.37
CA ARG A 306 16.16 1.05 -21.84
C ARG A 306 15.83 -0.41 -22.16
N THR A 307 14.98 -1.01 -21.30
CA THR A 307 14.43 -2.35 -21.49
C THR A 307 13.01 -2.38 -20.94
N ARG A 308 12.24 -3.43 -21.20
CA ARG A 308 10.90 -3.61 -20.57
C ARG A 308 10.91 -3.61 -19.03
N TYR A 309 12.10 -3.83 -18.42
CA TYR A 309 12.30 -3.88 -16.99
C TYR A 309 12.99 -2.62 -16.42
N TRP A 310 13.30 -1.64 -17.27
CA TRP A 310 13.94 -0.42 -16.85
C TRP A 310 13.25 0.78 -17.46
N VAL A 311 12.50 1.51 -16.65
CA VAL A 311 11.71 2.69 -17.04
C VAL A 311 12.05 3.85 -16.12
N GLN A 312 12.26 5.02 -16.71
CA GLN A 312 12.50 6.26 -15.98
C GLN A 312 11.57 7.36 -16.49
N VAL A 313 10.90 8.05 -15.57
CA VAL A 313 10.08 9.23 -15.85
C VAL A 313 11.00 10.46 -15.78
N GLN A 314 10.95 11.31 -16.80
CA GLN A 314 11.77 12.51 -16.88
C GLN A 314 10.97 13.66 -17.51
N ALA A 315 11.49 14.90 -17.41
CA ALA A 315 10.89 16.03 -18.09
C ALA A 315 10.86 15.80 -19.61
N ARG A 316 9.78 16.21 -20.25
CA ARG A 316 9.72 16.24 -21.73
C ARG A 316 10.71 17.27 -22.22
N SER A 317 11.69 16.85 -23.00
CA SER A 317 12.60 17.78 -23.69
C SER A 317 11.73 18.64 -24.59
N GLY A 318 11.73 19.95 -24.40
CA GLY A 318 11.11 20.89 -25.33
C GLY A 318 11.84 20.70 -26.67
N GLY A 319 11.14 20.21 -27.70
CA GLY A 319 11.62 20.31 -29.06
C GLY A 319 11.62 21.79 -29.44
N ASP A 320 12.78 22.32 -29.74
CA ASP A 320 12.91 23.58 -30.47
C ASP A 320 12.22 23.48 -31.81
#